data_e78a3e9c4e6d7cf139d8bde092cd0537
#
_entry.id   e78a3e9c4e6d7cf139d8bde092cd0537
#
_cell.length_a   1.000
_cell.length_b   1.000
_cell.length_c   1.000
_cell.angle_alpha   90.00
_cell.angle_beta   90.00
_cell.angle_gamma   90.00
#
_symmetry.space_group_name_H-M   'P 1'
#
loop_
_entity.id
_entity.type
_entity.pdbx_description
1 polymer ?
#
loop_
_entity_poly.entity_id
_entity_poly.type
_entity_poly.pdbx_seq_one_letter_code
_entity_poly.pdbx_strand_id
1 'polypeptide(L)'
;MPAISVLVPIYNVERYLEECLASLAAQTFTDFEVLCINDGSTDGSRDIIQRYLDADPRFRVIDKPNSGYGASMNRGLAESRGAYVGILESDDFLEPNGLEALHSAAVAFDVDVVKANFWLYWSTPTERNEFHEAFIVQDCSRVVDPAEETKIFHAKPSIWSALYRRSFLTENGIDFLETPGASFQDLSFTFKVWACARRVVFLYNSYVHYRQDNENSSVNSMGKVDAVFNEYAEIGRWLGEHPELEDKFATVKAKMMYDSCIWNYERVAEKHKVELLIMTRDAFLAEQKAGHLDIREFEPWKLTALQTIMWSPAAYHQERVKGESTTAKVVRVLTQGSARDIAGAAKRQVAKIINRSK
;
A
#
# COMPACT_ATOMS: atom_id res chain seq x y z
N MET A 1 7.63 20.76 -20.58
CA MET A 1 7.58 19.47 -19.83
C MET A 1 6.36 19.57 -18.95
N PRO A 2 5.53 18.53 -18.85
CA PRO A 2 4.35 18.57 -17.99
C PRO A 2 4.75 18.70 -16.51
N ALA A 3 3.87 19.23 -15.69
CA ALA A 3 4.09 19.29 -14.24
C ALA A 3 3.96 17.89 -13.60
N ILE A 4 3.04 17.06 -14.10
CA ILE A 4 2.77 15.72 -13.57
C ILE A 4 2.82 14.68 -14.71
N SER A 5 3.42 13.51 -14.45
CA SER A 5 3.18 12.28 -15.22
C SER A 5 2.32 11.34 -14.37
N VAL A 6 1.16 10.95 -14.87
CA VAL A 6 0.30 9.94 -14.21
C VAL A 6 0.53 8.59 -14.86
N LEU A 7 1.00 7.62 -14.09
CA LEU A 7 1.23 6.25 -14.53
C LEU A 7 -0.02 5.41 -14.29
N VAL A 8 -0.52 4.77 -15.35
CA VAL A 8 -1.69 3.88 -15.29
C VAL A 8 -1.26 2.49 -15.76
N PRO A 9 -0.97 1.54 -14.85
CA PRO A 9 -0.67 0.17 -15.22
C PRO A 9 -1.94 -0.55 -15.67
N ILE A 10 -1.90 -1.21 -16.83
CA ILE A 10 -3.09 -1.78 -17.48
C ILE A 10 -2.79 -3.23 -17.88
N TYR A 11 -3.58 -4.17 -17.37
CA TYR A 11 -3.57 -5.57 -17.80
C TYR A 11 -4.94 -6.22 -17.61
N ASN A 12 -5.65 -6.49 -18.73
CA ASN A 12 -6.95 -7.16 -18.75
C ASN A 12 -7.98 -6.55 -17.77
N VAL A 13 -8.27 -5.25 -17.94
CA VAL A 13 -9.12 -4.45 -17.05
C VAL A 13 -10.20 -3.67 -17.80
N GLU A 14 -10.62 -4.15 -18.98
CA GLU A 14 -11.58 -3.47 -19.87
C GLU A 14 -12.86 -3.01 -19.14
N ARG A 15 -13.28 -3.75 -18.10
CA ARG A 15 -14.49 -3.46 -17.33
C ARG A 15 -14.45 -2.12 -16.59
N TYR A 16 -13.28 -1.68 -16.15
CA TYR A 16 -13.12 -0.52 -15.27
C TYR A 16 -12.32 0.62 -15.92
N LEU A 17 -11.54 0.31 -16.96
CA LEU A 17 -10.57 1.22 -17.56
C LEU A 17 -11.20 2.50 -18.11
N GLU A 18 -12.42 2.44 -18.65
CA GLU A 18 -13.14 3.61 -19.15
C GLU A 18 -13.35 4.67 -18.05
N GLU A 19 -13.80 4.26 -16.87
CA GLU A 19 -14.02 5.15 -15.73
C GLU A 19 -12.71 5.77 -15.23
N CYS A 20 -11.65 4.96 -15.17
CA CYS A 20 -10.32 5.41 -14.79
C CYS A 20 -9.81 6.51 -15.74
N LEU A 21 -9.78 6.25 -17.05
CA LEU A 21 -9.25 7.20 -18.03
C LEU A 21 -10.15 8.44 -18.19
N ALA A 22 -11.47 8.28 -18.08
CA ALA A 22 -12.42 9.40 -18.08
C ALA A 22 -12.17 10.36 -16.90
N SER A 23 -11.86 9.84 -15.72
CA SER A 23 -11.55 10.64 -14.54
C SER A 23 -10.28 11.49 -14.72
N LEU A 24 -9.29 10.96 -15.45
CA LEU A 24 -8.08 11.69 -15.82
C LEU A 24 -8.35 12.74 -16.90
N ALA A 25 -9.14 12.40 -17.94
CA ALA A 25 -9.50 13.35 -18.98
C ALA A 25 -10.27 14.56 -18.41
N ALA A 26 -11.08 14.35 -17.36
CA ALA A 26 -11.91 15.36 -16.70
C ALA A 26 -11.19 16.19 -15.64
N GLN A 27 -9.88 16.03 -15.42
CA GLN A 27 -9.16 16.79 -14.39
C GLN A 27 -9.17 18.30 -14.70
N THR A 28 -9.38 19.11 -13.64
CA THR A 28 -9.32 20.59 -13.71
C THR A 28 -7.90 21.10 -13.96
N PHE A 29 -6.91 20.39 -13.43
CA PHE A 29 -5.50 20.64 -13.74
C PHE A 29 -5.18 20.14 -15.14
N THR A 30 -4.49 20.95 -15.97
CA THR A 30 -4.29 20.63 -17.40
C THR A 30 -2.83 20.32 -17.78
N ASP A 31 -1.87 20.72 -16.96
CA ASP A 31 -0.43 20.55 -17.26
C ASP A 31 0.09 19.18 -16.80
N PHE A 32 -0.42 18.11 -17.39
CA PHE A 32 0.02 16.74 -17.09
C PHE A 32 0.01 15.85 -18.34
N GLU A 33 0.70 14.72 -18.26
CA GLU A 33 0.60 13.61 -19.21
C GLU A 33 0.08 12.35 -18.50
N VAL A 34 -0.57 11.47 -19.25
CA VAL A 34 -0.99 10.14 -18.82
C VAL A 34 -0.19 9.10 -19.59
N LEU A 35 0.50 8.22 -18.88
CA LEU A 35 1.19 7.07 -19.45
C LEU A 35 0.37 5.80 -19.19
N CYS A 36 -0.39 5.37 -20.20
CA CYS A 36 -1.09 4.08 -20.20
C CYS A 36 -0.08 2.98 -20.46
N ILE A 37 0.30 2.20 -19.45
CA ILE A 37 1.28 1.12 -19.58
C ILE A 37 0.52 -0.19 -19.80
N ASN A 38 0.33 -0.56 -21.06
CA ASN A 38 -0.36 -1.80 -21.45
C ASN A 38 0.59 -2.99 -21.37
N ASP A 39 0.44 -3.81 -20.34
CA ASP A 39 1.27 -4.99 -20.06
C ASP A 39 0.78 -6.24 -20.84
N GLY A 40 0.53 -6.05 -22.14
CA GLY A 40 0.12 -7.14 -23.02
C GLY A 40 -1.30 -7.62 -22.78
N SER A 41 -2.25 -6.70 -22.60
CA SER A 41 -3.68 -7.04 -22.46
C SER A 41 -4.20 -7.79 -23.69
N THR A 42 -5.08 -8.75 -23.44
CA THR A 42 -5.73 -9.61 -24.46
C THR A 42 -7.24 -9.40 -24.56
N ASP A 43 -7.79 -8.51 -23.72
CA ASP A 43 -9.17 -8.06 -23.71
C ASP A 43 -9.34 -6.72 -24.47
N GLY A 44 -10.47 -6.05 -24.34
CA GLY A 44 -10.75 -4.76 -24.97
C GLY A 44 -9.99 -3.56 -24.41
N SER A 45 -9.09 -3.75 -23.42
CA SER A 45 -8.37 -2.63 -22.78
C SER A 45 -7.58 -1.79 -23.78
N ARG A 46 -6.92 -2.42 -24.77
CA ARG A 46 -6.12 -1.68 -25.77
C ARG A 46 -6.97 -0.79 -26.67
N ASP A 47 -8.20 -1.20 -27.01
CA ASP A 47 -9.13 -0.41 -27.82
C ASP A 47 -9.67 0.78 -27.02
N ILE A 48 -9.89 0.61 -25.72
CA ILE A 48 -10.25 1.71 -24.80
C ILE A 48 -9.13 2.76 -24.80
N ILE A 49 -7.88 2.35 -24.56
CA ILE A 49 -6.72 3.25 -24.60
C ILE A 49 -6.68 4.05 -25.90
N GLN A 50 -6.90 3.38 -27.06
CA GLN A 50 -6.82 4.03 -28.36
C GLN A 50 -7.80 5.20 -28.48
N ARG A 51 -9.03 5.08 -27.96
CA ARG A 51 -10.01 6.17 -27.99
C ARG A 51 -9.52 7.44 -27.25
N TYR A 52 -8.80 7.28 -26.15
CA TYR A 52 -8.22 8.40 -25.40
C TYR A 52 -7.00 8.99 -26.11
N LEU A 53 -6.17 8.18 -26.74
CA LEU A 53 -5.05 8.66 -27.57
C LEU A 53 -5.53 9.55 -28.73
N ASP A 54 -6.64 9.16 -29.36
CA ASP A 54 -7.20 9.88 -30.49
C ASP A 54 -7.91 11.19 -30.08
N ALA A 55 -8.43 11.24 -28.85
CA ALA A 55 -9.24 12.35 -28.35
C ALA A 55 -8.46 13.39 -27.54
N ASP A 56 -7.38 13.02 -26.85
CA ASP A 56 -6.68 13.89 -25.90
C ASP A 56 -5.16 13.72 -26.00
N PRO A 57 -4.42 14.75 -26.44
CA PRO A 57 -2.97 14.68 -26.63
C PRO A 57 -2.15 14.50 -25.35
N ARG A 58 -2.78 14.60 -24.17
CA ARG A 58 -2.12 14.31 -22.89
C ARG A 58 -1.87 12.82 -22.68
N PHE A 59 -2.62 11.95 -23.36
CA PHE A 59 -2.50 10.51 -23.24
C PHE A 59 -1.41 9.96 -24.16
N ARG A 60 -0.63 9.02 -23.65
CA ARG A 60 0.39 8.25 -24.35
C ARG A 60 0.26 6.78 -23.94
N VAL A 61 0.66 5.86 -24.80
CA VAL A 61 0.67 4.44 -24.52
C VAL A 61 2.08 3.87 -24.57
N ILE A 62 2.35 2.93 -23.70
CA ILE A 62 3.52 2.05 -23.71
C ILE A 62 2.97 0.63 -23.86
N ASP A 63 2.94 0.10 -25.09
CA ASP A 63 2.59 -1.29 -25.34
C ASP A 63 3.82 -2.19 -25.15
N LYS A 64 3.71 -3.23 -24.32
CA LYS A 64 4.80 -4.17 -24.05
C LYS A 64 4.27 -5.60 -23.85
N PRO A 65 5.09 -6.64 -24.05
CA PRO A 65 4.75 -7.99 -23.60
C PRO A 65 4.53 -8.03 -22.09
N ASN A 66 3.62 -8.90 -21.63
CA ASN A 66 3.38 -9.04 -20.18
C ASN A 66 4.67 -9.41 -19.44
N SER A 67 5.05 -8.60 -18.48
CA SER A 67 6.23 -8.81 -17.64
C SER A 67 5.97 -8.47 -16.16
N GLY A 68 4.72 -8.22 -15.81
CA GLY A 68 4.27 -7.95 -14.44
C GLY A 68 4.24 -6.47 -14.06
N TYR A 69 3.61 -6.23 -12.92
CA TYR A 69 3.32 -4.90 -12.40
C TYR A 69 4.59 -4.05 -12.17
N GLY A 70 5.58 -4.60 -11.45
CA GLY A 70 6.82 -3.88 -11.13
C GLY A 70 7.56 -3.42 -12.38
N ALA A 71 7.72 -4.31 -13.39
CA ALA A 71 8.36 -3.98 -14.66
C ALA A 71 7.57 -2.90 -15.43
N SER A 72 6.24 -2.93 -15.36
CA SER A 72 5.37 -1.91 -15.96
C SER A 72 5.56 -0.56 -15.29
N MET A 73 5.59 -0.54 -13.95
CA MET A 73 5.80 0.70 -13.19
C MET A 73 7.20 1.28 -13.44
N ASN A 74 8.25 0.47 -13.42
CA ASN A 74 9.62 0.92 -13.73
C ASN A 74 9.73 1.49 -15.14
N ARG A 75 9.05 0.87 -16.11
CA ARG A 75 8.98 1.40 -17.47
C ARG A 75 8.28 2.76 -17.51
N GLY A 76 7.17 2.91 -16.78
CA GLY A 76 6.46 4.17 -16.66
C GLY A 76 7.31 5.27 -15.99
N LEU A 77 8.02 4.94 -14.90
CA LEU A 77 8.95 5.85 -14.22
C LEU A 77 10.05 6.33 -15.18
N ALA A 78 10.66 5.43 -15.94
CA ALA A 78 11.73 5.76 -16.89
C ALA A 78 11.26 6.67 -18.04
N GLU A 79 10.01 6.52 -18.49
CA GLU A 79 9.45 7.32 -19.59
C GLU A 79 8.69 8.58 -19.13
N SER A 80 8.52 8.77 -17.81
CA SER A 80 7.87 9.95 -17.25
C SER A 80 8.70 11.22 -17.48
N ARG A 81 8.01 12.33 -17.79
CA ARG A 81 8.62 13.64 -18.10
C ARG A 81 8.23 14.71 -17.10
N GLY A 82 7.19 14.46 -16.29
CA GLY A 82 6.67 15.40 -15.29
C GLY A 82 7.69 15.71 -14.20
N ALA A 83 7.55 16.87 -13.59
CA ALA A 83 8.30 17.21 -12.37
C ALA A 83 7.90 16.30 -11.20
N TYR A 84 6.62 15.89 -11.19
CA TYR A 84 6.06 14.93 -10.24
C TYR A 84 5.52 13.71 -10.98
N VAL A 85 5.49 12.57 -10.30
CA VAL A 85 4.87 11.32 -10.76
C VAL A 85 3.70 10.99 -9.84
N GLY A 86 2.54 10.74 -10.42
CA GLY A 86 1.38 10.13 -9.77
C GLY A 86 1.13 8.73 -10.32
N ILE A 87 0.45 7.92 -9.55
CA ILE A 87 0.02 6.57 -9.94
C ILE A 87 -1.49 6.51 -9.81
N LEU A 88 -2.18 5.94 -10.79
CA LEU A 88 -3.60 5.61 -10.69
C LEU A 88 -3.79 4.18 -11.16
N GLU A 89 -4.29 3.32 -10.26
CA GLU A 89 -4.63 1.95 -10.63
C GLU A 89 -5.78 1.94 -11.64
N SER A 90 -5.72 1.04 -12.60
CA SER A 90 -6.62 1.06 -13.76
C SER A 90 -8.08 0.67 -13.46
N ASP A 91 -8.37 0.24 -12.23
CA ASP A 91 -9.71 -0.02 -11.72
C ASP A 91 -10.22 1.08 -10.74
N ASP A 92 -9.39 2.09 -10.46
CA ASP A 92 -9.68 3.24 -9.60
C ASP A 92 -10.00 4.50 -10.42
N PHE A 93 -10.45 5.56 -9.75
CA PHE A 93 -10.68 6.85 -10.39
C PHE A 93 -10.42 8.03 -9.45
N LEU A 94 -10.21 9.21 -10.05
CA LEU A 94 -9.89 10.45 -9.34
C LEU A 94 -11.08 11.42 -9.28
N GLU A 95 -11.17 12.17 -8.18
CA GLU A 95 -11.98 13.38 -8.13
C GLU A 95 -11.48 14.43 -9.16
N PRO A 96 -12.35 15.24 -9.75
CA PRO A 96 -11.97 16.18 -10.82
C PRO A 96 -10.87 17.18 -10.45
N ASN A 97 -10.71 17.52 -9.17
CA ASN A 97 -9.68 18.44 -8.66
C ASN A 97 -8.49 17.73 -8.01
N GLY A 98 -8.38 16.41 -8.16
CA GLY A 98 -7.38 15.61 -7.45
C GLY A 98 -5.94 16.00 -7.78
N LEU A 99 -5.61 16.09 -9.06
CA LEU A 99 -4.26 16.48 -9.49
C LEU A 99 -3.93 17.93 -9.11
N GLU A 100 -4.89 18.85 -9.21
CA GLU A 100 -4.71 20.26 -8.83
C GLU A 100 -4.39 20.40 -7.34
N ALA A 101 -5.14 19.73 -6.48
CA ALA A 101 -4.96 19.79 -5.04
C ALA A 101 -3.62 19.21 -4.60
N LEU A 102 -3.27 18.03 -5.12
CA LEU A 102 -2.00 17.37 -4.82
C LEU A 102 -0.81 18.21 -5.34
N HIS A 103 -0.86 18.69 -6.59
CA HIS A 103 0.22 19.48 -7.16
C HIS A 103 0.41 20.82 -6.43
N SER A 104 -0.70 21.52 -6.13
CA SER A 104 -0.64 22.79 -5.40
C SER A 104 0.02 22.64 -4.04
N ALA A 105 -0.31 21.57 -3.32
CA ALA A 105 0.33 21.26 -2.04
C ALA A 105 1.81 20.89 -2.21
N ALA A 106 2.15 20.05 -3.21
CA ALA A 106 3.53 19.65 -3.46
C ALA A 106 4.44 20.86 -3.74
N VAL A 107 3.95 21.85 -4.49
CA VAL A 107 4.66 23.08 -4.79
C VAL A 107 4.70 24.02 -3.58
N ALA A 108 3.56 24.24 -2.92
CA ALA A 108 3.46 25.19 -1.80
C ALA A 108 4.35 24.78 -0.62
N PHE A 109 4.45 23.50 -0.32
CA PHE A 109 5.28 22.97 0.77
C PHE A 109 6.70 22.57 0.32
N ASP A 110 6.98 22.60 -0.99
CA ASP A 110 8.26 22.15 -1.58
C ASP A 110 8.70 20.78 -1.04
N VAL A 111 7.89 19.75 -1.30
CA VAL A 111 8.06 18.41 -0.71
C VAL A 111 8.51 17.36 -1.73
N ASP A 112 9.12 16.29 -1.22
CA ASP A 112 9.48 15.10 -1.97
C ASP A 112 8.22 14.28 -2.31
N VAL A 113 7.27 14.24 -1.34
CA VAL A 113 6.02 13.50 -1.47
C VAL A 113 4.87 14.30 -0.88
N VAL A 114 3.77 14.38 -1.61
CA VAL A 114 2.44 14.74 -1.09
C VAL A 114 1.55 13.53 -1.14
N LYS A 115 0.80 13.26 -0.08
CA LYS A 115 -0.09 12.10 0.01
C LYS A 115 -1.40 12.51 0.67
N ALA A 116 -2.51 11.91 0.22
CA ALA A 116 -3.85 12.21 0.72
C ALA A 116 -4.54 10.97 1.30
N ASN A 117 -5.59 11.18 2.07
CA ASN A 117 -6.57 10.15 2.38
C ASN A 117 -7.31 9.74 1.09
N PHE A 118 -8.16 8.72 1.16
CA PHE A 118 -8.86 8.19 0.01
C PHE A 118 -10.24 7.65 0.38
N TRP A 119 -11.07 7.42 -0.63
CA TRP A 119 -12.35 6.75 -0.50
C TRP A 119 -12.19 5.24 -0.76
N LEU A 120 -12.79 4.40 0.04
CA LEU A 120 -13.12 3.03 -0.32
C LEU A 120 -14.42 3.08 -1.13
N TYR A 121 -14.40 2.54 -2.35
CA TYR A 121 -15.49 2.62 -3.29
C TYR A 121 -16.06 1.25 -3.67
N TRP A 122 -17.37 1.14 -3.72
CA TRP A 122 -18.10 -0.02 -4.24
C TRP A 122 -19.11 0.45 -5.27
N SER A 123 -19.11 -0.15 -6.47
CA SER A 123 -20.13 0.10 -7.50
C SER A 123 -21.36 -0.80 -7.32
N THR A 124 -21.22 -1.94 -6.65
CA THR A 124 -22.25 -2.96 -6.48
C THR A 124 -22.38 -3.38 -5.00
N PRO A 125 -23.54 -3.87 -4.53
CA PRO A 125 -24.87 -3.86 -5.19
C PRO A 125 -25.51 -2.46 -5.26
N THR A 126 -24.95 -1.50 -4.54
CA THR A 126 -25.34 -0.08 -4.53
C THR A 126 -24.07 0.73 -4.41
N GLU A 127 -23.96 1.76 -5.23
CA GLU A 127 -22.82 2.68 -5.20
C GLU A 127 -22.68 3.33 -3.83
N ARG A 128 -21.46 3.27 -3.29
CA ARG A 128 -21.13 3.88 -2.00
C ARG A 128 -19.66 4.21 -1.89
N ASN A 129 -19.39 5.26 -1.13
CA ASN A 129 -18.06 5.68 -0.72
C ASN A 129 -17.94 5.63 0.80
N GLU A 130 -16.79 5.16 1.31
CA GLU A 130 -16.45 5.20 2.72
C GLU A 130 -15.10 5.89 2.88
N PHE A 131 -15.06 6.94 3.70
CA PHE A 131 -13.82 7.69 3.92
C PHE A 131 -12.82 6.85 4.70
N HIS A 132 -11.65 6.65 4.12
CA HIS A 132 -10.53 5.97 4.77
C HIS A 132 -9.53 6.99 5.30
N GLU A 133 -9.57 7.20 6.63
CA GLU A 133 -8.65 8.08 7.34
C GLU A 133 -7.31 7.37 7.57
N ALA A 134 -6.42 7.43 6.58
CA ALA A 134 -5.02 6.95 6.72
C ALA A 134 -4.19 7.94 7.56
N PHE A 135 -4.50 9.24 7.42
CA PHE A 135 -3.83 10.33 8.13
C PHE A 135 -4.89 11.19 8.84
N ILE A 136 -4.72 11.37 10.14
CA ILE A 136 -5.60 12.21 10.96
C ILE A 136 -5.31 13.70 10.71
N VAL A 137 -6.29 14.55 10.98
CA VAL A 137 -6.19 16.00 10.69
C VAL A 137 -4.97 16.67 11.34
N GLN A 138 -4.53 16.20 12.51
CA GLN A 138 -3.38 16.74 13.24
C GLN A 138 -2.03 16.44 12.55
N ASP A 139 -1.98 15.40 11.71
CA ASP A 139 -0.79 15.03 10.94
C ASP A 139 -0.74 15.74 9.58
N CYS A 140 -1.84 16.38 9.16
CA CYS A 140 -2.00 16.99 7.85
C CYS A 140 -1.52 18.45 7.81
N SER A 141 -1.26 18.94 6.59
CA SER A 141 -0.91 20.34 6.28
C SER A 141 0.34 20.85 7.01
N ARG A 142 1.26 19.96 7.34
CA ARG A 142 2.60 20.27 7.86
C ARG A 142 3.63 19.39 7.16
N VAL A 143 4.87 19.90 7.06
CA VAL A 143 5.98 19.10 6.53
C VAL A 143 6.46 18.14 7.62
N VAL A 144 6.60 16.87 7.25
CA VAL A 144 7.02 15.76 8.11
C VAL A 144 8.29 15.15 7.54
N ASP A 145 9.26 14.81 8.40
CA ASP A 145 10.37 13.92 8.05
C ASP A 145 10.00 12.50 8.49
N PRO A 146 9.83 11.54 7.56
CA PRO A 146 9.51 10.14 7.91
C PRO A 146 10.56 9.49 8.80
N ALA A 147 11.81 9.96 8.73
CA ALA A 147 12.89 9.44 9.55
C ALA A 147 12.75 9.81 11.04
N GLU A 148 12.00 10.87 11.35
CA GLU A 148 11.69 11.29 12.72
C GLU A 148 10.30 10.80 13.17
N GLU A 149 9.39 10.54 12.21
CA GLU A 149 8.03 10.10 12.51
C GLU A 149 7.74 8.73 11.86
N THR A 150 8.42 7.68 12.32
CA THR A 150 8.39 6.34 11.73
C THR A 150 7.01 5.65 11.73
N LYS A 151 6.00 6.21 12.42
CA LYS A 151 4.61 5.71 12.35
C LYS A 151 4.04 5.68 10.92
N ILE A 152 4.56 6.52 10.02
CA ILE A 152 4.15 6.58 8.62
C ILE A 152 4.42 5.27 7.87
N PHE A 153 5.49 4.53 8.24
CA PHE A 153 5.83 3.25 7.63
C PHE A 153 4.76 2.18 7.85
N HIS A 154 3.92 2.34 8.90
CA HIS A 154 2.82 1.42 9.22
C HIS A 154 1.48 1.83 8.60
N ALA A 155 1.43 2.96 7.88
CA ALA A 155 0.25 3.33 7.12
C ALA A 155 0.08 2.41 5.90
N LYS A 156 -1.18 2.26 5.43
CA LYS A 156 -1.44 1.47 4.21
C LYS A 156 -0.59 2.02 3.06
N PRO A 157 0.15 1.17 2.33
CA PRO A 157 1.02 1.59 1.22
C PRO A 157 0.19 1.95 -0.02
N SER A 158 -0.74 2.91 0.11
CA SER A 158 -1.60 3.40 -0.97
C SER A 158 -0.81 4.31 -1.92
N ILE A 159 0.06 3.75 -2.75
CA ILE A 159 0.97 4.49 -3.64
C ILE A 159 0.23 5.40 -4.63
N TRP A 160 -1.00 5.06 -4.96
CA TRP A 160 -1.88 5.77 -5.87
C TRP A 160 -2.56 7.02 -5.26
N SER A 161 -2.46 7.27 -3.95
CA SER A 161 -3.00 8.48 -3.31
C SER A 161 -1.95 9.58 -3.11
N ALA A 162 -0.90 9.61 -3.92
CA ALA A 162 0.25 10.49 -3.74
C ALA A 162 0.78 11.06 -5.06
N LEU A 163 1.54 12.17 -4.96
CA LEU A 163 2.51 12.59 -5.97
C LEU A 163 3.91 12.52 -5.37
N TYR A 164 4.84 12.04 -6.17
CA TYR A 164 6.26 11.89 -5.85
C TYR A 164 7.07 12.83 -6.72
N ARG A 165 7.99 13.61 -6.16
CA ARG A 165 8.92 14.40 -6.94
C ARG A 165 9.80 13.45 -7.78
N ARG A 166 9.80 13.58 -9.10
CA ARG A 166 10.50 12.65 -9.98
C ARG A 166 12.02 12.65 -9.76
N SER A 167 12.64 13.82 -9.55
CA SER A 167 14.09 13.90 -9.24
C SER A 167 14.40 13.15 -7.93
N PHE A 168 13.56 13.26 -6.91
CA PHE A 168 13.72 12.51 -5.65
C PHE A 168 13.75 11.01 -5.89
N LEU A 169 12.80 10.47 -6.68
CA LEU A 169 12.78 9.03 -6.99
C LEU A 169 14.06 8.61 -7.75
N THR A 170 14.46 9.41 -8.75
CA THR A 170 15.62 9.09 -9.61
C THR A 170 16.94 9.18 -8.86
N GLU A 171 17.14 10.23 -8.06
CA GLU A 171 18.37 10.48 -7.31
C GLU A 171 18.61 9.44 -6.21
N ASN A 172 17.54 8.86 -5.67
CA ASN A 172 17.62 7.81 -4.64
C ASN A 172 17.47 6.39 -5.21
N GLY A 173 17.38 6.22 -6.54
CA GLY A 173 17.24 4.91 -7.17
C GLY A 173 15.99 4.14 -6.70
N ILE A 174 14.89 4.86 -6.46
CA ILE A 174 13.64 4.26 -5.96
C ILE A 174 12.88 3.65 -7.14
N ASP A 175 12.73 2.35 -7.11
CA ASP A 175 12.09 1.52 -8.12
C ASP A 175 11.20 0.44 -7.50
N PHE A 176 10.44 -0.25 -8.33
CA PHE A 176 9.61 -1.40 -7.97
C PHE A 176 10.37 -2.71 -8.16
N LEU A 177 10.14 -3.67 -7.27
CA LEU A 177 10.65 -5.03 -7.47
C LEU A 177 9.95 -5.68 -8.68
N GLU A 178 10.74 -6.14 -9.65
CA GLU A 178 10.22 -6.80 -10.85
C GLU A 178 9.98 -8.29 -10.60
N THR A 179 8.76 -8.61 -10.15
CA THR A 179 8.28 -9.98 -9.99
C THR A 179 7.11 -10.26 -10.93
N PRO A 180 6.88 -11.53 -11.34
CA PRO A 180 5.76 -11.88 -12.20
C PRO A 180 4.39 -11.54 -11.58
N GLY A 181 3.53 -10.91 -12.38
CA GLY A 181 2.18 -10.52 -11.98
C GLY A 181 2.14 -9.29 -11.08
N ALA A 182 1.06 -9.15 -10.31
CA ALA A 182 0.87 -8.06 -9.34
C ALA A 182 0.72 -8.65 -7.94
N SER A 183 1.59 -8.28 -6.98
CA SER A 183 1.54 -8.76 -5.60
C SER A 183 2.51 -8.01 -4.71
N PHE A 184 1.99 -7.10 -3.89
CA PHE A 184 2.73 -6.41 -2.82
C PHE A 184 3.92 -5.53 -3.27
N GLN A 185 4.13 -5.25 -4.57
CA GLN A 185 5.24 -4.40 -5.05
C GLN A 185 5.17 -2.96 -4.51
N ASP A 186 4.03 -2.55 -3.99
CA ASP A 186 3.83 -1.31 -3.26
C ASP A 186 4.58 -1.26 -1.91
N LEU A 187 4.90 -2.42 -1.30
CA LEU A 187 5.58 -2.48 0.00
C LEU A 187 7.02 -1.97 -0.08
N SER A 188 7.86 -2.59 -0.93
CA SER A 188 9.27 -2.21 -1.04
C SER A 188 9.42 -0.79 -1.61
N PHE A 189 8.60 -0.43 -2.60
CA PHE A 189 8.56 0.93 -3.12
C PHE A 189 8.26 1.95 -2.02
N THR A 190 7.17 1.76 -1.28
CA THR A 190 6.76 2.66 -0.20
C THR A 190 7.82 2.75 0.90
N PHE A 191 8.43 1.63 1.27
CA PHE A 191 9.51 1.63 2.26
C PHE A 191 10.70 2.48 1.81
N LYS A 192 11.18 2.28 0.57
CA LYS A 192 12.28 3.07 -0.02
C LYS A 192 11.93 4.56 -0.04
N VAL A 193 10.69 4.90 -0.44
CA VAL A 193 10.20 6.29 -0.43
C VAL A 193 10.31 6.89 0.97
N TRP A 194 9.77 6.22 2.00
CA TRP A 194 9.80 6.77 3.37
C TRP A 194 11.20 6.82 3.97
N ALA A 195 12.06 5.86 3.65
CA ALA A 195 13.43 5.84 4.15
C ALA A 195 14.27 6.99 3.58
N CYS A 196 14.03 7.39 2.32
CA CYS A 196 14.78 8.45 1.64
C CYS A 196 14.16 9.84 1.80
N ALA A 197 12.83 9.96 1.88
CA ALA A 197 12.16 11.26 1.95
C ALA A 197 12.54 12.03 3.22
N ARG A 198 12.64 13.36 3.06
CA ARG A 198 12.88 14.29 4.17
C ARG A 198 11.77 15.30 4.32
N ARG A 199 11.01 15.49 3.29
CA ARG A 199 9.93 16.47 3.23
C ARG A 199 8.67 15.82 2.67
N VAL A 200 7.74 15.51 3.53
CA VAL A 200 6.44 14.91 3.18
C VAL A 200 5.31 15.78 3.72
N VAL A 201 4.25 15.94 2.97
CA VAL A 201 3.01 16.57 3.45
C VAL A 201 1.83 15.63 3.24
N PHE A 202 0.95 15.59 4.24
CA PHE A 202 -0.31 14.86 4.16
C PHE A 202 -1.47 15.83 3.98
N LEU A 203 -2.44 15.46 3.13
CA LEU A 203 -3.70 16.16 2.96
C LEU A 203 -4.82 15.36 3.60
N TYR A 204 -5.68 16.02 4.37
CA TYR A 204 -6.81 15.35 5.03
C TYR A 204 -7.89 14.93 4.04
N ASN A 205 -8.09 15.70 2.98
CA ASN A 205 -9.10 15.39 1.95
C ASN A 205 -8.74 14.12 1.17
N SER A 206 -9.75 13.52 0.54
CA SER A 206 -9.63 12.34 -0.32
C SER A 206 -9.89 12.71 -1.76
N TYR A 207 -9.08 12.19 -2.66
CA TYR A 207 -9.18 12.49 -4.09
C TYR A 207 -9.23 11.23 -4.96
N VAL A 208 -8.90 10.06 -4.40
CA VAL A 208 -8.92 8.77 -5.10
C VAL A 208 -10.06 7.92 -4.55
N HIS A 209 -10.80 7.29 -5.45
CA HIS A 209 -11.78 6.27 -5.15
C HIS A 209 -11.15 4.90 -5.41
N TYR A 210 -10.75 4.23 -4.34
CA TYR A 210 -10.13 2.91 -4.36
C TYR A 210 -11.20 1.82 -4.40
N ARG A 211 -11.33 1.15 -5.54
CA ARG A 211 -12.36 0.14 -5.78
C ARG A 211 -12.16 -1.10 -4.94
N GLN A 212 -13.25 -1.57 -4.31
CA GLN A 212 -13.26 -2.72 -3.41
C GLN A 212 -14.00 -3.93 -3.99
N ASP A 213 -14.82 -3.75 -5.02
CA ASP A 213 -15.66 -4.79 -5.61
C ASP A 213 -15.11 -5.37 -6.92
N ASN A 214 -13.81 -5.16 -7.22
CA ASN A 214 -13.10 -5.87 -8.28
C ASN A 214 -12.71 -7.28 -7.79
N GLU A 215 -13.40 -8.30 -8.30
CA GLU A 215 -13.15 -9.71 -7.96
C GLU A 215 -11.76 -10.18 -8.40
N ASN A 216 -11.20 -9.56 -9.46
CA ASN A 216 -9.88 -9.87 -10.02
C ASN A 216 -8.74 -9.07 -9.36
N SER A 217 -9.03 -8.28 -8.33
CA SER A 217 -8.01 -7.52 -7.61
C SER A 217 -6.91 -8.46 -7.07
N SER A 218 -5.66 -8.04 -7.23
CA SER A 218 -4.47 -8.78 -6.72
C SER A 218 -4.57 -9.05 -5.22
N VAL A 219 -5.26 -8.20 -4.47
CA VAL A 219 -5.56 -8.33 -3.05
C VAL A 219 -6.37 -9.60 -2.75
N ASN A 220 -7.17 -10.11 -3.70
CA ASN A 220 -7.97 -11.32 -3.55
C ASN A 220 -7.21 -12.62 -3.87
N SER A 221 -5.94 -12.55 -4.27
CA SER A 221 -5.12 -13.72 -4.60
C SER A 221 -4.66 -14.46 -3.36
N MET A 222 -5.42 -15.48 -2.94
CA MET A 222 -5.17 -16.27 -1.71
C MET A 222 -4.01 -17.28 -1.80
N GLY A 223 -3.30 -17.37 -2.90
CA GLY A 223 -2.30 -18.42 -3.16
C GLY A 223 -0.83 -17.95 -3.18
N LYS A 224 -0.57 -16.65 -3.09
CA LYS A 224 0.79 -16.09 -3.17
C LYS A 224 1.38 -15.90 -1.77
N VAL A 225 1.77 -17.00 -1.14
CA VAL A 225 2.30 -17.01 0.24
C VAL A 225 3.67 -16.34 0.34
N ASP A 226 4.48 -16.48 -0.70
CA ASP A 226 5.88 -16.06 -0.80
C ASP A 226 6.05 -14.58 -1.18
N ALA A 227 5.05 -13.98 -1.85
CA ALA A 227 5.18 -12.64 -2.42
C ALA A 227 5.55 -11.55 -1.40
N VAL A 228 4.97 -11.60 -0.19
CA VAL A 228 5.30 -10.66 0.87
C VAL A 228 6.75 -10.79 1.34
N PHE A 229 7.27 -12.01 1.38
CA PHE A 229 8.66 -12.24 1.80
C PHE A 229 9.67 -11.78 0.75
N ASN A 230 9.32 -11.88 -0.55
CA ASN A 230 10.14 -11.33 -1.63
C ASN A 230 10.30 -9.81 -1.49
N GLU A 231 9.23 -9.10 -1.15
CA GLU A 231 9.29 -7.65 -0.91
C GLU A 231 10.16 -7.29 0.31
N TYR A 232 10.04 -8.04 1.42
CA TYR A 232 10.89 -7.80 2.59
C TYR A 232 12.36 -8.24 2.38
N ALA A 233 12.61 -9.24 1.55
CA ALA A 233 13.96 -9.59 1.10
C ALA A 233 14.57 -8.46 0.26
N GLU A 234 13.79 -7.86 -0.64
CA GLU A 234 14.22 -6.69 -1.41
C GLU A 234 14.53 -5.50 -0.51
N ILE A 235 13.66 -5.19 0.47
CA ILE A 235 13.93 -4.13 1.45
C ILE A 235 15.25 -4.43 2.20
N GLY A 236 15.47 -5.68 2.61
CA GLY A 236 16.70 -6.10 3.28
C GLY A 236 17.93 -5.96 2.39
N ARG A 237 17.85 -6.39 1.13
CA ARG A 237 18.92 -6.21 0.14
C ARG A 237 19.25 -4.74 -0.05
N TRP A 238 18.22 -3.91 -0.27
CA TRP A 238 18.37 -2.47 -0.48
C TRP A 238 18.97 -1.76 0.75
N LEU A 239 18.52 -2.10 1.97
CA LEU A 239 19.12 -1.56 3.20
C LEU A 239 20.58 -1.94 3.35
N GLY A 240 20.96 -3.19 3.03
CA GLY A 240 22.36 -3.62 3.06
C GLY A 240 23.28 -2.85 2.10
N GLU A 241 22.74 -2.19 1.08
CA GLU A 241 23.44 -1.26 0.20
C GLU A 241 23.50 0.18 0.76
N HIS A 242 22.74 0.47 1.83
CA HIS A 242 22.60 1.78 2.48
C HIS A 242 22.78 1.67 4.01
N PRO A 243 24.02 1.45 4.51
CA PRO A 243 24.27 1.14 5.92
C PRO A 243 23.71 2.18 6.90
N GLU A 244 23.75 3.47 6.53
CA GLU A 244 23.21 4.56 7.33
C GLU A 244 21.68 4.51 7.50
N LEU A 245 20.98 3.93 6.52
CA LEU A 245 19.53 3.70 6.57
C LEU A 245 19.21 2.36 7.25
N GLU A 246 20.09 1.36 7.13
CA GLU A 246 19.93 0.06 7.78
C GLU A 246 19.92 0.21 9.30
N ASP A 247 20.90 0.92 9.86
CA ASP A 247 20.98 1.19 11.30
C ASP A 247 19.70 1.87 11.83
N LYS A 248 19.09 2.73 11.02
CA LYS A 248 17.90 3.48 11.42
C LYS A 248 16.61 2.70 11.23
N PHE A 249 16.49 1.91 10.16
CA PHE A 249 15.22 1.36 9.72
C PHE A 249 15.09 -0.17 9.78
N ALA A 250 16.14 -0.91 10.16
CA ALA A 250 16.07 -2.38 10.24
C ALA A 250 14.95 -2.85 11.18
N THR A 251 14.81 -2.22 12.36
CA THR A 251 13.72 -2.55 13.29
C THR A 251 12.35 -2.13 12.75
N VAL A 252 12.25 -0.99 12.06
CA VAL A 252 11.00 -0.55 11.41
C VAL A 252 10.58 -1.57 10.36
N LYS A 253 11.51 -2.03 9.51
CA LYS A 253 11.28 -3.13 8.55
C LYS A 253 10.74 -4.38 9.24
N ALA A 254 11.36 -4.81 10.35
CA ALA A 254 10.93 -5.98 11.08
C ALA A 254 9.50 -5.85 11.63
N LYS A 255 9.13 -4.68 12.17
CA LYS A 255 7.77 -4.40 12.65
C LYS A 255 6.75 -4.43 11.51
N MET A 256 7.06 -3.79 10.38
CA MET A 256 6.21 -3.83 9.17
C MET A 256 6.05 -5.27 8.67
N MET A 257 7.13 -6.05 8.65
CA MET A 257 7.08 -7.45 8.23
C MET A 257 6.15 -8.28 9.13
N TYR A 258 6.20 -8.07 10.45
CA TYR A 258 5.26 -8.71 11.36
C TYR A 258 3.80 -8.38 11.00
N ASP A 259 3.47 -7.10 10.84
CA ASP A 259 2.11 -6.66 10.53
C ASP A 259 1.62 -7.23 9.19
N SER A 260 2.48 -7.25 8.18
CA SER A 260 2.18 -7.81 6.86
C SER A 260 2.00 -9.34 6.91
N CYS A 261 2.85 -10.06 7.65
CA CYS A 261 2.72 -11.51 7.80
C CYS A 261 1.43 -11.88 8.53
N ILE A 262 1.06 -11.17 9.60
CA ILE A 262 -0.20 -11.43 10.32
C ILE A 262 -1.41 -11.08 9.47
N TRP A 263 -1.38 -9.97 8.73
CA TRP A 263 -2.45 -9.61 7.81
C TRP A 263 -2.64 -10.68 6.71
N ASN A 264 -1.54 -11.22 6.14
CA ASN A 264 -1.61 -12.32 5.18
C ASN A 264 -2.14 -13.61 5.82
N TYR A 265 -1.69 -13.95 7.04
CA TYR A 265 -2.17 -15.12 7.76
C TYR A 265 -3.70 -15.13 7.93
N GLU A 266 -4.30 -13.98 8.17
CA GLU A 266 -5.77 -13.89 8.31
C GLU A 266 -6.49 -14.13 6.96
N ARG A 267 -5.84 -13.97 5.82
CA ARG A 267 -6.42 -13.98 4.48
C ARG A 267 -6.11 -15.21 3.65
N VAL A 268 -4.93 -15.79 3.77
CA VAL A 268 -4.56 -16.98 3.00
C VAL A 268 -5.49 -18.15 3.32
N ALA A 269 -5.66 -19.03 2.32
CA ALA A 269 -6.45 -20.25 2.50
C ALA A 269 -5.89 -21.09 3.67
N GLU A 270 -6.77 -21.75 4.41
CA GLU A 270 -6.43 -22.50 5.64
C GLU A 270 -5.23 -23.44 5.46
N LYS A 271 -5.18 -24.14 4.31
CA LYS A 271 -4.10 -25.07 3.97
C LYS A 271 -2.70 -24.42 3.89
N HIS A 272 -2.60 -23.09 3.71
CA HIS A 272 -1.34 -22.34 3.61
C HIS A 272 -0.96 -21.60 4.88
N LYS A 273 -1.82 -21.57 5.90
CA LYS A 273 -1.58 -20.79 7.13
C LYS A 273 -0.34 -21.23 7.90
N VAL A 274 -0.14 -22.52 8.08
CA VAL A 274 1.03 -23.04 8.80
C VAL A 274 2.31 -22.84 8.00
N GLU A 275 2.27 -23.01 6.68
CA GLU A 275 3.38 -22.75 5.78
C GLU A 275 3.84 -21.28 5.89
N LEU A 276 2.90 -20.33 5.79
CA LEU A 276 3.20 -18.91 5.97
C LEU A 276 3.82 -18.59 7.32
N LEU A 277 3.34 -19.21 8.41
CA LEU A 277 3.92 -19.02 9.73
C LEU A 277 5.33 -19.62 9.85
N ILE A 278 5.63 -20.72 9.15
CA ILE A 278 6.99 -21.27 9.08
C ILE A 278 7.91 -20.27 8.37
N MET A 279 7.50 -19.73 7.23
CA MET A 279 8.26 -18.69 6.51
C MET A 279 8.45 -17.43 7.38
N THR A 280 7.40 -17.02 8.11
CA THR A 280 7.49 -15.92 9.08
C THR A 280 8.53 -16.19 10.15
N ARG A 281 8.51 -17.37 10.78
CA ARG A 281 9.51 -17.78 11.78
C ARG A 281 10.92 -17.68 11.21
N ASP A 282 11.14 -18.25 10.03
CA ASP A 282 12.47 -18.34 9.44
C ASP A 282 13.01 -16.94 9.07
N ALA A 283 12.14 -16.05 8.57
CA ALA A 283 12.49 -14.65 8.30
C ALA A 283 12.88 -13.92 9.62
N PHE A 284 12.10 -14.08 10.70
CA PHE A 284 12.41 -13.42 11.97
C PHE A 284 13.63 -13.99 12.69
N LEU A 285 13.92 -15.28 12.53
CA LEU A 285 15.19 -15.87 13.01
C LEU A 285 16.39 -15.28 12.26
N ALA A 286 16.25 -14.99 10.96
CA ALA A 286 17.28 -14.31 10.18
C ALA A 286 17.49 -12.86 10.66
N GLU A 287 16.42 -12.09 10.86
CA GLU A 287 16.49 -10.72 11.40
C GLU A 287 17.12 -10.70 12.81
N GLN A 288 16.76 -11.64 13.67
CA GLN A 288 17.36 -11.77 15.00
C GLN A 288 18.86 -12.06 14.92
N LYS A 289 19.27 -12.96 14.04
CA LYS A 289 20.68 -13.30 13.82
C LYS A 289 21.49 -12.12 13.28
N ALA A 290 20.86 -11.29 12.41
CA ALA A 290 21.45 -10.07 11.85
C ALA A 290 21.53 -8.91 12.87
N GLY A 291 20.87 -9.01 14.03
CA GLY A 291 20.80 -7.94 15.02
C GLY A 291 19.75 -6.84 14.71
N HIS A 292 18.89 -7.08 13.73
CA HIS A 292 17.88 -6.12 13.26
C HIS A 292 16.58 -6.13 14.07
N LEU A 293 16.47 -7.05 15.04
CA LEU A 293 15.24 -7.22 15.84
C LEU A 293 15.42 -6.62 17.23
N ASP A 294 15.09 -5.34 17.41
CA ASP A 294 14.95 -4.77 18.74
C ASP A 294 13.56 -5.06 19.31
N ILE A 295 13.50 -6.05 20.20
CA ILE A 295 12.24 -6.49 20.81
C ILE A 295 11.57 -5.42 21.70
N ARG A 296 12.32 -4.40 22.15
CA ARG A 296 11.80 -3.32 23.00
C ARG A 296 10.88 -2.37 22.22
N GLU A 297 11.02 -2.34 20.89
CA GLU A 297 10.22 -1.54 19.99
C GLU A 297 8.87 -2.19 19.64
N PHE A 298 8.66 -3.47 20.00
CA PHE A 298 7.41 -4.15 19.74
C PHE A 298 6.40 -3.94 20.86
N GLU A 299 5.15 -3.75 20.50
CA GLU A 299 4.06 -3.77 21.46
C GLU A 299 4.01 -5.16 22.18
N PRO A 300 3.80 -5.21 23.51
CA PRO A 300 3.91 -6.46 24.28
C PRO A 300 3.10 -7.62 23.70
N TRP A 301 1.92 -7.35 23.15
CA TRP A 301 1.07 -8.37 22.57
C TRP A 301 1.58 -8.90 21.22
N LYS A 302 2.19 -8.04 20.39
CA LYS A 302 2.86 -8.43 19.14
C LYS A 302 4.09 -9.25 19.44
N LEU A 303 4.87 -8.83 20.43
CA LEU A 303 6.06 -9.56 20.87
C LEU A 303 5.71 -10.98 21.35
N THR A 304 4.67 -11.13 22.18
CA THR A 304 4.21 -12.45 22.64
C THR A 304 3.79 -13.35 21.47
N ALA A 305 3.03 -12.80 20.53
CA ALA A 305 2.62 -13.52 19.33
C ALA A 305 3.81 -13.92 18.46
N LEU A 306 4.75 -13.00 18.21
CA LEU A 306 5.97 -13.27 17.46
C LEU A 306 6.83 -14.34 18.12
N GLN A 307 7.05 -14.28 19.43
CA GLN A 307 7.79 -15.30 20.19
C GLN A 307 7.13 -16.68 20.07
N THR A 308 5.79 -16.75 20.13
CA THR A 308 5.06 -17.99 19.92
C THR A 308 5.26 -18.53 18.50
N ILE A 309 5.21 -17.68 17.48
CA ILE A 309 5.48 -18.05 16.08
C ILE A 309 6.92 -18.55 15.94
N MET A 310 7.90 -17.84 16.49
CA MET A 310 9.32 -18.20 16.41
C MET A 310 9.60 -19.53 17.12
N TRP A 311 8.92 -19.81 18.23
CA TRP A 311 9.05 -21.08 18.95
C TRP A 311 8.32 -22.22 18.25
N SER A 312 7.05 -22.04 17.87
CA SER A 312 6.22 -23.06 17.24
C SER A 312 5.08 -22.46 16.40
N PRO A 313 5.26 -22.36 15.07
CA PRO A 313 4.20 -21.95 14.14
C PRO A 313 2.88 -22.71 14.32
N ALA A 314 2.98 -24.05 14.55
CA ALA A 314 1.83 -24.90 14.74
C ALA A 314 1.07 -24.58 16.05
N ALA A 315 1.78 -24.27 17.14
CA ALA A 315 1.15 -23.87 18.41
C ALA A 315 0.40 -22.56 18.25
N TYR A 316 1.01 -21.55 17.62
CA TYR A 316 0.34 -20.28 17.31
C TYR A 316 -0.93 -20.49 16.49
N HIS A 317 -0.86 -21.30 15.44
CA HIS A 317 -2.01 -21.61 14.60
C HIS A 317 -3.12 -22.32 15.39
N GLN A 318 -2.78 -23.33 16.23
CA GLN A 318 -3.75 -24.03 17.05
C GLN A 318 -4.46 -23.11 18.05
N GLU A 319 -3.73 -22.18 18.67
CA GLU A 319 -4.32 -21.18 19.58
C GLU A 319 -5.31 -20.27 18.84
N ARG A 320 -4.97 -19.85 17.63
CA ARG A 320 -5.86 -19.03 16.79
C ARG A 320 -7.12 -19.78 16.35
N VAL A 321 -7.00 -21.06 15.95
CA VAL A 321 -8.13 -21.90 15.51
C VAL A 321 -9.05 -22.25 16.67
N LYS A 322 -8.50 -22.60 17.84
CA LYS A 322 -9.31 -22.90 19.05
C LYS A 322 -10.09 -21.68 19.52
N GLY A 323 -9.71 -20.50 19.08
CA GLY A 323 -10.28 -19.23 19.50
C GLY A 323 -9.86 -18.88 20.93
N GLU A 324 -9.47 -17.63 21.14
CA GLU A 324 -9.33 -17.11 22.50
C GLU A 324 -10.67 -17.25 23.22
N SER A 325 -10.67 -17.82 24.43
CA SER A 325 -11.87 -17.76 25.26
C SER A 325 -12.32 -16.30 25.41
N THR A 326 -13.60 -16.05 25.54
CA THR A 326 -14.13 -14.68 25.73
C THR A 326 -13.42 -13.97 26.87
N THR A 327 -13.05 -14.73 27.93
CA THR A 327 -12.31 -14.25 29.09
C THR A 327 -10.89 -13.83 28.72
N ALA A 328 -10.15 -14.64 27.93
CA ALA A 328 -8.81 -14.32 27.48
C ALA A 328 -8.79 -13.07 26.56
N LYS A 329 -9.76 -12.93 25.66
CA LYS A 329 -9.94 -11.71 24.85
C LYS A 329 -10.16 -10.46 25.69
N VAL A 330 -11.03 -10.55 26.71
CA VAL A 330 -11.32 -9.43 27.61
C VAL A 330 -10.05 -9.07 28.42
N VAL A 331 -9.36 -10.05 28.99
CA VAL A 331 -8.13 -9.82 29.75
C VAL A 331 -7.06 -9.17 28.86
N ARG A 332 -6.86 -9.65 27.64
CA ARG A 332 -5.89 -9.08 26.70
C ARG A 332 -6.23 -7.61 26.38
N VAL A 333 -7.50 -7.32 26.04
CA VAL A 333 -7.92 -5.95 25.73
C VAL A 333 -7.74 -5.01 26.94
N LEU A 334 -8.02 -5.49 28.15
CA LEU A 334 -7.89 -4.68 29.37
C LEU A 334 -6.43 -4.46 29.81
N THR A 335 -5.56 -5.46 29.57
CA THR A 335 -4.16 -5.39 30.04
C THR A 335 -3.18 -4.88 28.99
N GLN A 336 -3.51 -4.95 27.72
CA GLN A 336 -2.60 -4.69 26.60
C GLN A 336 -3.18 -3.77 25.52
N GLY A 337 -4.47 -3.44 25.58
CA GLY A 337 -5.13 -2.58 24.60
C GLY A 337 -4.96 -1.08 24.88
N SER A 338 -4.87 -0.28 23.83
CA SER A 338 -5.00 1.17 23.95
C SER A 338 -6.43 1.57 24.39
N ALA A 339 -6.61 2.78 24.89
CA ALA A 339 -7.95 3.30 25.24
C ALA A 339 -8.94 3.20 24.06
N ARG A 340 -8.45 3.26 22.81
CA ARG A 340 -9.22 3.14 21.56
C ARG A 340 -9.64 1.68 21.31
N ASP A 341 -8.76 0.71 21.59
CA ASP A 341 -9.05 -0.72 21.46
C ASP A 341 -10.07 -1.19 22.49
N ILE A 342 -9.96 -0.67 23.72
CA ILE A 342 -10.92 -0.92 24.81
C ILE A 342 -12.31 -0.40 24.44
N ALA A 343 -12.40 0.84 23.93
CA ALA A 343 -13.66 1.43 23.48
C ALA A 343 -14.26 0.69 22.29
N GLY A 344 -13.43 0.28 21.32
CA GLY A 344 -13.85 -0.49 20.14
C GLY A 344 -14.34 -1.90 20.50
N ALA A 345 -13.70 -2.58 21.45
CA ALA A 345 -14.12 -3.89 21.93
C ALA A 345 -15.44 -3.82 22.71
N ALA A 346 -15.61 -2.80 23.57
CA ALA A 346 -16.85 -2.55 24.31
C ALA A 346 -18.02 -2.29 23.35
N LYS A 347 -17.82 -1.49 22.30
CA LYS A 347 -18.85 -1.20 21.29
C LYS A 347 -19.28 -2.45 20.52
N ARG A 348 -18.34 -3.32 20.14
CA ARG A 348 -18.64 -4.62 19.47
C ARG A 348 -19.38 -5.60 20.38
N GLN A 349 -19.07 -5.62 21.67
CA GLN A 349 -19.75 -6.51 22.64
C GLN A 349 -21.20 -6.06 22.89
N VAL A 350 -21.44 -4.75 23.02
CA VAL A 350 -22.78 -4.17 23.15
C VAL A 350 -23.62 -4.47 21.90
N ALA A 351 -23.07 -4.31 20.69
CA ALA A 351 -23.74 -4.63 19.45
C ALA A 351 -24.15 -6.12 19.35
N LYS A 352 -23.28 -7.04 19.84
CA LYS A 352 -23.60 -8.49 19.88
C LYS A 352 -24.71 -8.84 20.88
N ILE A 353 -24.77 -8.13 21.99
CA ILE A 353 -25.84 -8.33 23.01
C ILE A 353 -27.17 -7.85 22.43
N ILE A 354 -27.22 -6.68 21.80
CA ILE A 354 -28.42 -6.12 21.17
C ILE A 354 -28.95 -7.04 20.05
N ASN A 355 -28.05 -7.62 19.23
CA ASN A 355 -28.46 -8.54 18.14
C ASN A 355 -28.85 -9.96 18.61
N ARG A 356 -28.58 -10.35 19.87
CA ARG A 356 -29.05 -11.60 20.46
C ARG A 356 -30.38 -11.46 21.19
N SER A 357 -30.85 -10.23 21.37
CA SER A 357 -32.11 -9.90 22.04
C SER A 357 -33.23 -9.56 21.04
N LYS A 358 -32.95 -9.72 19.74
CA LYS A 358 -33.94 -9.72 18.64
C LYS A 358 -34.01 -11.13 18.05
#